data_db4b9c157d1d8539fe67cf096acfbbd0
#
_entry.id   db4b9c157d1d8539fe67cf096acfbbd0
#
_cell.length_a   1.000
_cell.length_b   1.000
_cell.length_c   1.000
_cell.angle_alpha   90.00
_cell.angle_beta   90.00
_cell.angle_gamma   90.00
#
_symmetry.space_group_name_H-M   'P 1'
#
loop_
_entity.id
_entity.type
_entity.pdbx_description
1 polymer ?
#
loop_
_entity_poly.entity_id
_entity_poly.type
_entity_poly.pdbx_seq_one_letter_code
_entity_poly.pdbx_strand_id
1 'polypeptide(L)'
;MITSPAKLNDPKLHMKNYQHDFIDFAISAGVLRFGEFTLKSGRTSPYFFNAGLFNTGDHLARLGRCYAQAIVESGTEFDVLFGPAYKGIPLAAATSIALADHHQRNIPWCFNRKEAKDHGEGGNLVGAGLSGRVMVIDDVITAGTAIRESVEIIQAAGATLSGVVIALDRQERGRDQRSAIQEVEESLGVTVTSIVTLAHLLEYLQDTPGHAADVKNITAYRKEYGV
;
A
#
# COMPACT_ATOMS: atom_id res chain seq x y z
N MET A 1 -4.65 35.78 19.37
CA MET A 1 -5.35 35.43 18.12
C MET A 1 -5.40 33.91 18.09
N ILE A 2 -6.59 33.35 18.28
CA ILE A 2 -6.83 31.92 18.39
C ILE A 2 -7.01 31.40 16.97
N THR A 3 -6.07 30.65 16.45
CA THR A 3 -6.19 29.98 15.15
C THR A 3 -7.24 28.88 15.26
N SER A 4 -8.26 29.01 14.46
CA SER A 4 -9.41 28.10 14.32
C SER A 4 -8.94 26.69 13.94
N PRO A 5 -9.57 25.62 14.46
CA PRO A 5 -9.25 24.26 14.03
C PRO A 5 -9.63 24.08 12.55
N ALA A 6 -8.73 23.46 11.80
CA ALA A 6 -8.92 23.15 10.39
C ALA A 6 -10.25 22.43 10.17
N LYS A 7 -11.04 22.95 9.24
CA LYS A 7 -12.37 22.48 8.88
C LYS A 7 -12.31 21.06 8.35
N LEU A 8 -13.10 20.18 8.94
CA LEU A 8 -13.42 18.81 8.50
C LEU A 8 -14.27 18.77 7.19
N ASN A 9 -14.16 19.76 6.33
CA ASN A 9 -14.88 19.86 5.06
C ASN A 9 -13.87 20.06 3.93
N ASP A 10 -13.08 19.02 3.66
CA ASP A 10 -12.44 18.88 2.36
C ASP A 10 -13.50 18.34 1.38
N PRO A 11 -13.80 19.05 0.27
CA PRO A 11 -14.85 18.64 -0.63
C PRO A 11 -14.41 17.38 -1.40
N LYS A 12 -15.00 16.25 -0.99
CA LYS A 12 -15.07 15.02 -1.77
C LYS A 12 -13.81 14.13 -1.80
N LEU A 13 -13.50 13.48 -0.71
CA LEU A 13 -12.98 12.12 -0.78
C LEU A 13 -14.17 11.14 -0.97
N HIS A 14 -14.87 11.21 -2.10
CA HIS A 14 -15.84 10.17 -2.42
C HIS A 14 -15.08 8.88 -2.73
N MET A 15 -15.22 7.90 -1.87
CA MET A 15 -14.67 6.57 -2.07
C MET A 15 -15.16 6.00 -3.40
N LYS A 16 -14.23 5.52 -4.21
CA LYS A 16 -14.53 4.93 -5.52
C LYS A 16 -15.04 3.50 -5.36
N ASN A 17 -15.78 2.99 -6.33
CA ASN A 17 -16.37 1.65 -6.26
C ASN A 17 -15.31 0.57 -5.95
N TYR A 18 -14.14 0.60 -6.59
CA TYR A 18 -13.09 -0.40 -6.35
C TYR A 18 -12.50 -0.34 -4.94
N GLN A 19 -12.53 0.84 -4.29
CA GLN A 19 -12.07 1.03 -2.91
C GLN A 19 -13.08 0.44 -1.93
N HIS A 20 -14.37 0.65 -2.18
CA HIS A 20 -15.46 0.02 -1.45
C HIS A 20 -15.36 -1.51 -1.56
N ASP A 21 -15.26 -2.02 -2.80
CA ASP A 21 -15.12 -3.45 -3.07
C ASP A 21 -13.87 -4.06 -2.42
N PHE A 22 -12.78 -3.29 -2.33
CA PHE A 22 -11.56 -3.73 -1.64
C PHE A 22 -11.77 -3.86 -0.13
N ILE A 23 -12.45 -2.91 0.52
CA ILE A 23 -12.73 -2.97 1.96
C ILE A 23 -13.65 -4.16 2.27
N ASP A 24 -14.74 -4.33 1.52
CA ASP A 24 -15.63 -5.50 1.63
C ASP A 24 -14.86 -6.81 1.51
N PHE A 25 -14.02 -6.89 0.51
CA PHE A 25 -13.17 -8.04 0.25
C PHE A 25 -12.18 -8.30 1.39
N ALA A 26 -11.52 -7.27 1.89
CA ALA A 26 -10.55 -7.40 2.98
C ALA A 26 -11.22 -7.85 4.29
N ILE A 27 -12.44 -7.38 4.56
CA ILE A 27 -13.24 -7.83 5.72
C ILE A 27 -13.67 -9.29 5.54
N SER A 28 -14.26 -9.64 4.40
CA SER A 28 -14.76 -11.00 4.12
C SER A 28 -13.66 -12.06 4.13
N ALA A 29 -12.45 -11.71 3.70
CA ALA A 29 -11.26 -12.56 3.74
C ALA A 29 -10.58 -12.61 5.12
N GLY A 30 -11.06 -11.85 6.11
CA GLY A 30 -10.45 -11.74 7.44
C GLY A 30 -9.10 -11.02 7.46
N VAL A 31 -8.73 -10.35 6.36
CA VAL A 31 -7.52 -9.54 6.21
C VAL A 31 -7.63 -8.26 7.03
N LEU A 32 -8.80 -7.62 6.99
CA LEU A 32 -9.16 -6.47 7.81
C LEU A 32 -10.11 -6.92 8.90
N ARG A 33 -9.73 -6.69 10.16
CA ARG A 33 -10.50 -7.06 11.33
C ARG A 33 -10.60 -5.90 12.31
N PHE A 34 -11.71 -5.82 13.03
CA PHE A 34 -11.95 -4.84 14.08
C PHE A 34 -11.87 -5.50 15.45
N GLY A 35 -11.43 -4.76 16.45
CA GLY A 35 -11.22 -5.24 17.82
C GLY A 35 -10.02 -4.57 18.45
N GLU A 36 -9.41 -5.22 19.43
CA GLU A 36 -8.26 -4.70 20.15
C GLU A 36 -6.99 -5.49 19.76
N PHE A 37 -6.01 -4.81 19.13
CA PHE A 37 -4.80 -5.44 18.62
C PHE A 37 -3.56 -4.69 19.08
N THR A 38 -2.63 -5.37 19.73
CA THR A 38 -1.32 -4.80 20.08
C THR A 38 -0.40 -4.83 18.86
N LEU A 39 0.01 -3.66 18.39
CA LEU A 39 0.96 -3.50 17.28
C LEU A 39 2.41 -3.70 17.74
N LYS A 40 3.33 -3.92 16.82
CA LYS A 40 4.79 -4.01 17.11
C LYS A 40 5.35 -2.74 17.77
N SER A 41 4.71 -1.59 17.58
CA SER A 41 5.05 -0.33 18.24
C SER A 41 4.64 -0.27 19.71
N GLY A 42 3.91 -1.26 20.22
CA GLY A 42 3.29 -1.26 21.54
C GLY A 42 1.93 -0.54 21.61
N ARG A 43 1.49 0.11 20.54
CA ARG A 43 0.17 0.76 20.46
C ARG A 43 -0.94 -0.28 20.40
N THR A 44 -2.07 -0.01 21.07
CA THR A 44 -3.31 -0.78 20.90
C THR A 44 -4.13 -0.16 19.78
N SER A 45 -4.31 -0.91 18.69
CA SER A 45 -5.08 -0.48 17.51
C SER A 45 -6.48 -1.09 17.53
N PRO A 46 -7.53 -0.33 17.18
CA PRO A 46 -8.90 -0.84 17.08
C PRO A 46 -9.17 -1.63 15.80
N TYR A 47 -8.19 -1.77 14.93
CA TYR A 47 -8.25 -2.57 13.72
C TYR A 47 -6.89 -3.20 13.39
N PHE A 48 -6.93 -4.28 12.62
CA PHE A 48 -5.73 -4.97 12.18
C PHE A 48 -5.86 -5.36 10.71
N PHE A 49 -4.83 -5.06 9.92
CA PHE A 49 -4.73 -5.43 8.52
C PHE A 49 -3.57 -6.41 8.33
N ASN A 50 -3.85 -7.59 7.78
CA ASN A 50 -2.86 -8.62 7.49
C ASN A 50 -3.00 -9.13 6.05
N ALA A 51 -2.29 -8.52 5.12
CA ALA A 51 -2.31 -8.91 3.70
C ALA A 51 -1.88 -10.36 3.45
N GLY A 52 -1.15 -11.00 4.37
CA GLY A 52 -0.78 -12.41 4.27
C GLY A 52 -1.97 -13.39 4.27
N LEU A 53 -3.16 -12.93 4.64
CA LEU A 53 -4.39 -13.71 4.58
C LEU A 53 -5.08 -13.68 3.20
N PHE A 54 -4.60 -12.89 2.26
CA PHE A 54 -4.93 -13.05 0.84
C PHE A 54 -4.19 -14.26 0.26
N ASN A 55 -4.60 -15.46 0.64
CA ASN A 55 -3.84 -16.70 0.47
C ASN A 55 -4.47 -17.72 -0.48
N THR A 56 -5.46 -17.30 -1.27
CA THR A 56 -6.05 -18.11 -2.35
C THR A 56 -5.84 -17.46 -3.70
N GLY A 57 -6.00 -18.21 -4.78
CA GLY A 57 -5.89 -17.70 -6.15
C GLY A 57 -6.90 -16.59 -6.43
N ASP A 58 -8.16 -16.75 -5.96
CA ASP A 58 -9.19 -15.73 -6.11
C ASP A 58 -8.83 -14.45 -5.34
N HIS A 59 -8.36 -14.60 -4.08
CA HIS A 59 -7.91 -13.45 -3.29
C HIS A 59 -6.79 -12.69 -4.00
N LEU A 60 -5.80 -13.41 -4.52
CA LEU A 60 -4.67 -12.78 -5.19
C LEU A 60 -5.07 -12.11 -6.50
N ALA A 61 -5.97 -12.73 -7.27
CA ALA A 61 -6.50 -12.14 -8.50
C ALA A 61 -7.30 -10.85 -8.23
N ARG A 62 -8.17 -10.84 -7.20
CA ARG A 62 -8.93 -9.65 -6.80
C ARG A 62 -8.01 -8.54 -6.30
N LEU A 63 -7.04 -8.88 -5.47
CA LEU A 63 -6.05 -7.95 -4.95
C LEU A 63 -5.24 -7.30 -6.08
N GLY A 64 -4.77 -8.10 -7.05
CA GLY A 64 -4.06 -7.61 -8.23
C GLY A 64 -4.88 -6.60 -9.05
N ARG A 65 -6.20 -6.85 -9.21
CA ARG A 65 -7.11 -5.89 -9.88
C ARG A 65 -7.23 -4.58 -9.12
N CYS A 66 -7.33 -4.62 -7.77
CA CYS A 66 -7.40 -3.41 -6.96
C CYS A 66 -6.12 -2.57 -7.06
N TYR A 67 -4.95 -3.21 -7.01
CA TYR A 67 -3.67 -2.52 -7.23
C TYR A 67 -3.57 -1.94 -8.63
N ALA A 68 -3.93 -2.71 -9.67
CA ALA A 68 -3.90 -2.23 -11.05
C ALA A 68 -4.79 -1.00 -11.25
N GLN A 69 -5.99 -1.00 -10.67
CA GLN A 69 -6.89 0.13 -10.71
C GLN A 69 -6.31 1.35 -10.00
N ALA A 70 -5.76 1.19 -8.79
CA ALA A 70 -5.13 2.28 -8.05
C ALA A 70 -3.93 2.88 -8.82
N ILE A 71 -3.11 2.04 -9.43
CA ILE A 71 -1.97 2.47 -10.27
C ILE A 71 -2.46 3.28 -11.48
N VAL A 72 -3.45 2.78 -12.21
CA VAL A 72 -3.99 3.49 -13.39
C VAL A 72 -4.57 4.83 -13.01
N GLU A 73 -5.31 4.90 -11.92
CA GLU A 73 -5.93 6.14 -11.45
C GLU A 73 -4.94 7.15 -10.85
N SER A 74 -3.80 6.69 -10.34
CA SER A 74 -2.75 7.59 -9.85
C SER A 74 -2.13 8.42 -10.98
N GLY A 75 -2.23 7.95 -12.22
CA GLY A 75 -1.56 8.57 -13.37
C GLY A 75 -0.03 8.51 -13.31
N THR A 76 0.55 7.81 -12.34
CA THR A 76 2.01 7.68 -12.21
C THR A 76 2.56 6.83 -13.35
N GLU A 77 3.45 7.42 -14.14
CA GLU A 77 4.12 6.74 -15.23
C GLU A 77 5.32 5.93 -14.75
N PHE A 78 5.42 4.68 -15.20
CA PHE A 78 6.54 3.78 -14.89
C PHE A 78 6.75 2.76 -16.01
N ASP A 79 7.95 2.19 -16.05
CA ASP A 79 8.40 1.28 -17.10
C ASP A 79 8.55 -0.16 -16.56
N VAL A 80 8.79 -0.33 -15.26
CA VAL A 80 8.95 -1.63 -14.59
C VAL A 80 8.23 -1.64 -13.24
N LEU A 81 7.54 -2.74 -12.90
CA LEU A 81 6.95 -2.97 -11.58
C LEU A 81 7.90 -3.85 -10.75
N PHE A 82 8.31 -3.36 -9.57
CA PHE A 82 9.23 -4.05 -8.67
C PHE A 82 8.55 -4.46 -7.37
N GLY A 83 8.56 -5.75 -7.09
CA GLY A 83 8.02 -6.33 -5.85
C GLY A 83 9.12 -6.80 -4.91
N PRO A 84 9.46 -6.06 -3.84
CA PRO A 84 10.51 -6.48 -2.91
C PRO A 84 10.14 -7.77 -2.16
N ALA A 85 11.14 -8.65 -1.99
CA ALA A 85 10.96 -9.92 -1.30
C ALA A 85 10.61 -9.69 0.19
N TYR A 86 9.60 -10.43 0.73
CA TYR A 86 8.93 -11.54 0.05
C TYR A 86 7.49 -11.22 -0.38
N LYS A 87 6.80 -10.33 0.33
CA LYS A 87 5.38 -10.00 0.10
C LYS A 87 5.14 -9.32 -1.24
N GLY A 88 6.06 -8.47 -1.67
CA GLY A 88 5.98 -7.79 -2.95
C GLY A 88 5.97 -8.73 -4.16
N ILE A 89 6.55 -9.94 -4.04
CA ILE A 89 6.63 -10.90 -5.15
C ILE A 89 5.24 -11.27 -5.70
N PRO A 90 4.34 -11.87 -4.90
CA PRO A 90 3.00 -12.21 -5.38
C PRO A 90 2.19 -10.98 -5.76
N LEU A 91 2.39 -9.84 -5.08
CA LEU A 91 1.71 -8.58 -5.40
C LEU A 91 2.09 -8.08 -6.79
N ALA A 92 3.39 -8.03 -7.10
CA ALA A 92 3.87 -7.59 -8.42
C ALA A 92 3.39 -8.52 -9.53
N ALA A 93 3.45 -9.84 -9.33
CA ALA A 93 2.99 -10.82 -10.30
C ALA A 93 1.48 -10.67 -10.60
N ALA A 94 0.65 -10.65 -9.56
CA ALA A 94 -0.80 -10.52 -9.71
C ALA A 94 -1.20 -9.16 -10.34
N THR A 95 -0.53 -8.08 -9.94
CA THR A 95 -0.78 -6.75 -10.46
C THR A 95 -0.36 -6.62 -11.93
N SER A 96 0.77 -7.21 -12.33
CA SER A 96 1.21 -7.22 -13.74
C SER A 96 0.21 -7.94 -14.65
N ILE A 97 -0.32 -9.10 -14.19
CA ILE A 97 -1.38 -9.82 -14.90
C ILE A 97 -2.63 -8.94 -15.01
N ALA A 98 -3.08 -8.32 -13.91
CA ALA A 98 -4.26 -7.48 -13.93
C ALA A 98 -4.10 -6.22 -14.80
N LEU A 99 -2.91 -5.60 -14.84
CA LEU A 99 -2.60 -4.48 -15.75
C LEU A 99 -2.71 -4.90 -17.22
N ALA A 100 -2.21 -6.09 -17.56
CA ALA A 100 -2.29 -6.62 -18.93
C ALA A 100 -3.74 -6.96 -19.30
N ASP A 101 -4.46 -7.71 -18.46
CA ASP A 101 -5.78 -8.24 -18.78
C ASP A 101 -6.89 -7.18 -18.77
N HIS A 102 -6.83 -6.24 -17.81
CA HIS A 102 -7.92 -5.28 -17.59
C HIS A 102 -7.62 -3.86 -18.05
N HIS A 103 -6.34 -3.50 -18.22
CA HIS A 103 -5.94 -2.13 -18.57
C HIS A 103 -5.09 -2.03 -19.83
N GLN A 104 -4.86 -3.14 -20.55
CA GLN A 104 -4.05 -3.21 -21.79
C GLN A 104 -2.62 -2.66 -21.59
N ARG A 105 -2.09 -2.77 -20.37
CA ARG A 105 -0.75 -2.34 -19.98
C ARG A 105 0.13 -3.55 -19.72
N ASN A 106 0.86 -4.01 -20.72
CA ASN A 106 1.83 -5.09 -20.59
C ASN A 106 3.15 -4.56 -20.02
N ILE A 107 3.23 -4.46 -18.69
CA ILE A 107 4.37 -3.90 -17.96
C ILE A 107 5.31 -5.02 -17.52
N PRO A 108 6.63 -4.92 -17.80
CA PRO A 108 7.65 -5.79 -17.23
C PRO A 108 7.63 -5.74 -15.70
N TRP A 109 7.89 -6.86 -15.05
CA TRP A 109 7.98 -6.92 -13.60
C TRP A 109 9.17 -7.75 -13.13
N CYS A 110 9.65 -7.47 -11.93
CA CYS A 110 10.73 -8.20 -11.28
C CYS A 110 10.63 -8.15 -9.76
N PHE A 111 11.47 -8.94 -9.11
CA PHE A 111 11.65 -8.96 -7.66
C PHE A 111 13.11 -9.22 -7.30
N ASN A 112 13.50 -8.91 -6.07
CA ASN A 112 14.81 -9.27 -5.56
C ASN A 112 14.77 -10.58 -4.77
N ARG A 113 15.91 -11.28 -4.76
CA ARG A 113 16.21 -12.32 -3.78
C ARG A 113 16.85 -11.69 -2.56
N LYS A 114 16.62 -12.23 -1.37
CA LYS A 114 17.35 -11.80 -0.16
C LYS A 114 18.75 -12.40 -0.08
N GLU A 115 18.98 -13.53 -0.76
CA GLU A 115 20.27 -14.19 -0.83
C GLU A 115 20.74 -14.23 -2.29
N ALA A 116 21.96 -13.76 -2.54
CA ALA A 116 22.58 -13.84 -3.85
C ALA A 116 22.84 -15.31 -4.21
N LYS A 117 22.60 -15.67 -5.48
CA LYS A 117 23.03 -16.98 -6.01
C LYS A 117 24.38 -16.82 -6.72
N ASP A 118 25.31 -17.70 -6.38
CA ASP A 118 26.65 -17.73 -6.99
C ASP A 118 26.65 -18.47 -8.35
N HIS A 119 25.55 -19.14 -8.73
CA HIS A 119 25.48 -19.98 -9.92
C HIS A 119 24.19 -19.74 -10.73
N GLY A 120 24.27 -19.89 -12.05
CA GLY A 120 23.17 -19.72 -13.00
C GLY A 120 22.99 -18.26 -13.45
N GLU A 121 21.73 -17.78 -13.56
CA GLU A 121 21.45 -16.36 -13.76
C GLU A 121 21.86 -15.60 -12.48
N GLY A 122 23.11 -15.20 -12.41
CA GLY A 122 23.72 -14.51 -11.26
C GLY A 122 22.99 -13.22 -10.95
N GLY A 123 23.08 -12.77 -9.67
CA GLY A 123 22.52 -11.51 -9.19
C GLY A 123 21.32 -11.68 -8.27
N ASN A 124 20.88 -10.55 -7.75
CA ASN A 124 19.80 -10.48 -6.75
C ASN A 124 18.41 -10.26 -7.37
N LEU A 125 18.31 -10.02 -8.69
CA LEU A 125 17.05 -9.74 -9.39
C LEU A 125 16.57 -10.98 -10.17
N VAL A 126 15.24 -11.15 -10.22
CA VAL A 126 14.54 -12.17 -10.99
C VAL A 126 13.42 -11.51 -11.77
N GLY A 127 13.26 -11.86 -13.05
CA GLY A 127 12.32 -11.27 -13.99
C GLY A 127 12.98 -10.25 -14.90
N ALA A 128 12.30 -9.15 -15.18
CA ALA A 128 12.84 -8.10 -16.03
C ALA A 128 14.00 -7.35 -15.36
N GLY A 129 14.93 -6.83 -16.14
CA GLY A 129 15.94 -5.90 -15.64
C GLY A 129 15.32 -4.59 -15.18
N LEU A 130 15.87 -3.99 -14.12
CA LEU A 130 15.48 -2.65 -13.70
C LEU A 130 16.09 -1.62 -14.65
N SER A 131 15.22 -0.83 -15.31
CA SER A 131 15.63 0.25 -16.18
C SER A 131 14.54 1.32 -16.24
N GLY A 132 14.90 2.56 -16.55
CA GLY A 132 13.94 3.66 -16.64
C GLY A 132 13.29 3.98 -15.29
N ARG A 133 11.99 4.16 -15.30
CA ARG A 133 11.17 4.51 -14.12
C ARG A 133 10.61 3.23 -13.48
N VAL A 134 10.83 3.06 -12.21
CA VAL A 134 10.43 1.87 -11.46
C VAL A 134 9.35 2.22 -10.45
N MET A 135 8.23 1.51 -10.48
CA MET A 135 7.23 1.55 -9.42
C MET A 135 7.43 0.40 -8.45
N VAL A 136 7.51 0.69 -7.16
CA VAL A 136 7.59 -0.33 -6.10
C VAL A 136 6.19 -0.66 -5.61
N ILE A 137 5.93 -1.96 -5.37
CA ILE A 137 4.66 -2.43 -4.80
C ILE A 137 4.90 -3.16 -3.47
N ASP A 138 4.15 -2.78 -2.42
CA ASP A 138 4.19 -3.44 -1.11
C ASP A 138 2.78 -3.47 -0.49
N ASP A 139 2.60 -4.17 0.67
CA ASP A 139 1.30 -4.22 1.35
C ASP A 139 1.01 -2.97 2.18
N VAL A 140 1.91 -2.57 3.06
CA VAL A 140 1.83 -1.38 3.92
C VAL A 140 3.21 -0.81 4.20
N ILE A 141 3.30 0.48 4.43
CA ILE A 141 4.53 1.13 4.89
C ILE A 141 4.43 1.36 6.41
N THR A 142 5.35 0.77 7.18
CA THR A 142 5.41 0.97 8.64
C THR A 142 6.59 1.84 9.06
N ALA A 143 7.81 1.50 8.63
CA ALA A 143 9.03 2.26 8.91
C ALA A 143 9.80 2.64 7.63
N GLY A 144 9.26 2.31 6.46
CA GLY A 144 9.86 2.61 5.16
C GLY A 144 11.17 1.87 4.85
N THR A 145 11.58 0.88 5.66
CA THR A 145 12.84 0.16 5.46
C THR A 145 12.86 -0.60 4.14
N ALA A 146 11.79 -1.35 3.82
CA ALA A 146 11.71 -2.08 2.56
C ALA A 146 11.77 -1.16 1.33
N ILE A 147 11.18 0.04 1.44
CA ILE A 147 11.23 1.03 0.35
C ILE A 147 12.64 1.57 0.19
N ARG A 148 13.36 1.90 1.28
CA ARG A 148 14.75 2.37 1.21
C ARG A 148 15.68 1.31 0.61
N GLU A 149 15.56 0.04 1.04
CA GLU A 149 16.31 -1.08 0.45
C GLU A 149 15.99 -1.23 -1.06
N SER A 150 14.73 -1.05 -1.45
CA SER A 150 14.32 -1.08 -2.86
C SER A 150 14.94 0.05 -3.67
N VAL A 151 15.04 1.25 -3.10
CA VAL A 151 15.70 2.41 -3.75
C VAL A 151 17.17 2.12 -4.01
N GLU A 152 17.88 1.54 -3.04
CA GLU A 152 19.30 1.16 -3.22
C GLU A 152 19.47 0.16 -4.38
N ILE A 153 18.60 -0.83 -4.47
CA ILE A 153 18.60 -1.83 -5.57
C ILE A 153 18.31 -1.16 -6.92
N ILE A 154 17.32 -0.28 -6.98
CA ILE A 154 16.91 0.44 -8.19
C ILE A 154 18.05 1.35 -8.68
N GLN A 155 18.65 2.12 -7.77
CA GLN A 155 19.77 3.02 -8.09
C GLN A 155 21.03 2.26 -8.51
N ALA A 156 21.33 1.13 -7.86
CA ALA A 156 22.46 0.29 -8.25
C ALA A 156 22.32 -0.28 -9.67
N ALA A 157 21.07 -0.44 -10.15
CA ALA A 157 20.79 -0.84 -11.54
C ALA A 157 20.77 0.34 -12.53
N GLY A 158 21.00 1.59 -12.08
CA GLY A 158 20.95 2.79 -12.91
C GLY A 158 19.53 3.25 -13.27
N ALA A 159 18.52 2.73 -12.58
CA ALA A 159 17.12 3.11 -12.73
C ALA A 159 16.68 4.16 -11.69
N THR A 160 15.47 4.71 -11.82
CA THR A 160 14.91 5.72 -10.92
C THR A 160 13.59 5.25 -10.34
N LEU A 161 13.37 5.52 -9.04
CA LEU A 161 12.06 5.31 -8.43
C LEU A 161 11.08 6.36 -8.95
N SER A 162 9.90 5.94 -9.44
CA SER A 162 8.84 6.85 -9.92
C SER A 162 7.67 6.94 -8.97
N GLY A 163 7.45 5.94 -8.14
CA GLY A 163 6.36 5.89 -7.17
C GLY A 163 6.33 4.60 -6.39
N VAL A 164 5.48 4.58 -5.39
CA VAL A 164 5.20 3.39 -4.59
C VAL A 164 3.69 3.16 -4.57
N VAL A 165 3.26 1.91 -4.66
CA VAL A 165 1.85 1.55 -4.46
C VAL A 165 1.70 0.56 -3.31
N ILE A 166 0.71 0.80 -2.43
CA ILE A 166 0.42 -0.03 -1.25
C ILE A 166 -1.07 -0.33 -1.13
N ALA A 167 -1.43 -1.31 -0.30
CA ALA A 167 -2.83 -1.63 -0.08
C ALA A 167 -3.53 -0.63 0.84
N LEU A 168 -2.94 -0.32 1.99
CA LEU A 168 -3.55 0.51 3.02
C LEU A 168 -2.58 1.58 3.54
N ASP A 169 -2.98 2.84 3.42
CA ASP A 169 -2.39 3.94 4.19
C ASP A 169 -3.14 4.07 5.52
N ARG A 170 -2.44 3.77 6.61
CA ARG A 170 -2.99 3.86 7.96
C ARG A 170 -3.13 5.30 8.46
N GLN A 171 -2.52 6.26 7.78
CA GLN A 171 -2.51 7.68 8.16
C GLN A 171 -2.10 7.90 9.64
N GLU A 172 -1.13 7.12 10.11
CA GLU A 172 -0.65 7.15 11.50
C GLU A 172 0.71 7.80 11.60
N ARG A 173 0.90 8.61 12.63
CA ARG A 173 2.21 9.19 12.95
C ARG A 173 3.23 8.10 13.23
N GLY A 174 4.42 8.26 12.67
CA GLY A 174 5.60 7.47 12.98
C GLY A 174 6.20 7.81 14.34
N ARG A 175 7.49 8.01 14.37
CA ARG A 175 8.22 8.49 15.57
C ARG A 175 8.05 9.98 15.79
N ASP A 176 7.86 10.71 14.69
CA ASP A 176 7.65 12.16 14.67
C ASP A 176 6.17 12.52 14.47
N GLN A 177 5.90 13.75 14.02
CA GLN A 177 4.55 14.20 13.69
C GLN A 177 4.08 13.73 12.31
N ARG A 178 4.96 13.14 11.51
CA ARG A 178 4.70 12.65 10.15
C ARG A 178 4.38 11.16 10.15
N SER A 179 3.62 10.74 9.14
CA SER A 179 3.49 9.32 8.85
C SER A 179 4.74 8.77 8.15
N ALA A 180 4.92 7.44 8.19
CA ALA A 180 5.98 6.79 7.43
C ALA A 180 5.86 7.02 5.91
N ILE A 181 4.65 7.21 5.41
CA ILE A 181 4.39 7.56 4.01
C ILE A 181 4.89 8.98 3.72
N GLN A 182 4.50 9.97 4.53
CA GLN A 182 4.99 11.35 4.37
C GLN A 182 6.52 11.43 4.43
N GLU A 183 7.16 10.67 5.32
CA GLU A 183 8.63 10.58 5.37
C GLU A 183 9.23 10.02 4.08
N VAL A 184 8.62 8.97 3.51
CA VAL A 184 9.04 8.38 2.23
C VAL A 184 8.87 9.37 1.09
N GLU A 185 7.71 10.01 0.99
CA GLU A 185 7.40 10.99 -0.07
C GLU A 185 8.37 12.18 -0.04
N GLU A 186 8.57 12.78 1.14
CA GLU A 186 9.49 13.90 1.29
C GLU A 186 10.97 13.53 1.04
N SER A 187 11.41 12.37 1.55
CA SER A 187 12.82 11.97 1.43
C SER A 187 13.20 11.50 0.03
N LEU A 188 12.26 10.92 -0.72
CA LEU A 188 12.50 10.33 -2.04
C LEU A 188 11.95 11.18 -3.18
N GLY A 189 11.10 12.18 -2.90
CA GLY A 189 10.48 13.03 -3.92
C GLY A 189 9.49 12.29 -4.83
N VAL A 190 8.84 11.24 -4.33
CA VAL A 190 7.89 10.40 -5.07
C VAL A 190 6.53 10.35 -4.38
N THR A 191 5.50 9.98 -5.12
CA THR A 191 4.16 9.77 -4.57
C THR A 191 3.96 8.33 -4.10
N VAL A 192 3.32 8.15 -2.96
CA VAL A 192 2.84 6.87 -2.47
C VAL A 192 1.33 6.77 -2.72
N THR A 193 0.94 5.89 -3.64
CA THR A 193 -0.47 5.60 -3.92
C THR A 193 -0.94 4.45 -3.04
N SER A 194 -2.09 4.58 -2.40
CA SER A 194 -2.74 3.48 -1.67
C SER A 194 -4.05 3.07 -2.33
N ILE A 195 -4.42 1.78 -2.26
CA ILE A 195 -5.74 1.34 -2.69
C ILE A 195 -6.78 2.05 -1.81
N VAL A 196 -6.60 1.98 -0.48
CA VAL A 196 -7.45 2.66 0.49
C VAL A 196 -6.62 3.33 1.60
N THR A 197 -7.24 4.30 2.26
CA THR A 197 -6.70 4.99 3.44
C THR A 197 -7.55 4.71 4.67
N LEU A 198 -7.08 5.07 5.86
CA LEU A 198 -7.88 5.04 7.08
C LEU A 198 -9.13 5.93 6.96
N ALA A 199 -9.04 7.03 6.21
CA ALA A 199 -10.21 7.90 5.96
C ALA A 199 -11.29 7.17 5.14
N HIS A 200 -10.91 6.44 4.08
CA HIS A 200 -11.85 5.59 3.32
C HIS A 200 -12.48 4.50 4.19
N LEU A 201 -11.68 3.88 5.07
CA LEU A 201 -12.20 2.87 6.01
C LEU A 201 -13.27 3.45 6.95
N LEU A 202 -13.04 4.65 7.49
CA LEU A 202 -14.03 5.32 8.34
C LEU A 202 -15.31 5.67 7.57
N GLU A 203 -15.20 6.19 6.34
CA GLU A 203 -16.34 6.47 5.46
C GLU A 203 -17.16 5.20 5.21
N TYR A 204 -16.51 4.11 4.81
CA TYR A 204 -17.15 2.80 4.61
C TYR A 204 -17.93 2.31 5.84
N LEU A 205 -17.31 2.37 7.03
CA LEU A 205 -17.92 1.89 8.27
C LEU A 205 -19.08 2.79 8.74
N GLN A 206 -19.06 4.09 8.44
CA GLN A 206 -20.15 5.02 8.73
C GLN A 206 -21.40 4.68 7.91
N ASP A 207 -21.22 4.26 6.67
CA ASP A 207 -22.31 3.92 5.74
C ASP A 207 -22.76 2.45 5.89
N THR A 208 -22.02 1.62 6.64
CA THR A 208 -22.32 0.20 6.82
C THR A 208 -22.96 -0.04 8.19
N PRO A 209 -24.21 -0.59 8.26
CA PRO A 209 -24.86 -0.90 9.54
C PRO A 209 -24.06 -1.90 10.39
N GLY A 210 -24.09 -1.72 11.72
CA GLY A 210 -23.45 -2.63 12.68
C GLY A 210 -22.07 -2.21 13.16
N HIS A 211 -21.44 -1.20 12.55
CA HIS A 211 -20.06 -0.77 12.84
C HIS A 211 -19.95 0.49 13.72
N ALA A 212 -21.02 0.93 14.39
CA ALA A 212 -20.97 2.17 15.19
C ALA A 212 -19.90 2.18 16.28
N ALA A 213 -19.62 1.02 16.91
CA ALA A 213 -18.57 0.86 17.91
C ALA A 213 -17.17 0.97 17.26
N ASP A 214 -16.98 0.37 16.09
CA ASP A 214 -15.71 0.39 15.35
C ASP A 214 -15.40 1.81 14.89
N VAL A 215 -16.38 2.54 14.34
CA VAL A 215 -16.25 3.95 13.96
C VAL A 215 -15.82 4.80 15.16
N LYS A 216 -16.46 4.63 16.33
CA LYS A 216 -16.10 5.37 17.54
C LYS A 216 -14.64 5.09 17.95
N ASN A 217 -14.25 3.82 17.98
CA ASN A 217 -12.91 3.41 18.41
C ASN A 217 -11.83 3.87 17.44
N ILE A 218 -12.05 3.73 16.13
CA ILE A 218 -11.11 4.16 15.08
C ILE A 218 -11.01 5.70 15.07
N THR A 219 -12.11 6.42 15.27
CA THR A 219 -12.09 7.88 15.35
C THR A 219 -11.27 8.35 16.56
N ALA A 220 -11.44 7.73 17.73
CA ALA A 220 -10.65 8.04 18.91
C ALA A 220 -9.15 7.75 18.69
N TYR A 221 -8.84 6.62 18.11
CA TYR A 221 -7.48 6.22 17.76
C TYR A 221 -6.83 7.18 16.75
N ARG A 222 -7.57 7.57 15.70
CA ARG A 222 -7.11 8.57 14.71
C ARG A 222 -6.83 9.92 15.34
N LYS A 223 -7.64 10.35 16.29
CA LYS A 223 -7.42 11.62 17.02
C LYS A 223 -6.11 11.60 17.81
N GLU A 224 -5.73 10.46 18.35
CA GLU A 224 -4.52 10.28 19.16
C GLU A 224 -3.27 10.06 18.31
N TYR A 225 -3.36 9.23 17.28
CA TYR A 225 -2.21 8.76 16.49
C TYR A 225 -2.22 9.19 15.01
N GLY A 226 -3.27 9.85 14.54
CA GLY A 226 -3.39 10.25 13.12
C GLY A 226 -2.49 11.45 12.75
N VAL A 227 -2.25 11.57 11.45
CA VAL A 227 -1.62 12.72 10.79
C VAL A 227 -2.66 13.54 10.07
#